data_4a35261db3964638cb6c4671f70d7fe4
#
_entry.id   4a35261db3964638cb6c4671f70d7fe4
#
_cell.length_a   1.000
_cell.length_b   1.000
_cell.length_c   1.000
_cell.angle_alpha   90.00
_cell.angle_beta   90.00
_cell.angle_gamma   90.00
#
_symmetry.space_group_name_H-M   'P 1'
#
loop_
_entity.id
_entity.type
_entity.pdbx_description
1 polymer ?
#
loop_
_entity_poly.entity_id
_entity_poly.type
_entity_poly.pdbx_seq_one_letter_code
_entity_poly.pdbx_strand_id
1 'polypeptide(L)'
;MSTLIRPEHYHALLDKVRTEQAIKLIKDFFQQNLSTELRLRRVTAPLFVMQGLGINDDLNGIERPVTFPIKDLGDARAEVVHSLAKWKRLTLAEYKIKPGYGIYTDMNAIRADEELDNLHSLYVDQWDWEMVITPEQRTLSFLKQTVCRIYAAILRTEYLTCETYPAMQPFLPPEIHFVHSEELLQMYPHLTPKEREDAICEKYGAVFIIGIGGKLSDGKRHDGRAPDYDDWSTQAEDGHVGLNGDILIWYPVLGRSVELSSMGIRVNADALLRQLEMTGQQSRAELYFHRQLLSGKLPLCIGGGIGQSRLCMVLLQKAHVGEIQASIWSDEMRAECQAAGMPLI
;
A
#
# COMPACT_ATOMS: atom_id res chain seq x y z
N MET A 1 8.65 -21.69 -13.65
CA MET A 1 10.04 -21.26 -13.36
C MET A 1 9.95 -20.38 -12.15
N SER A 2 10.91 -20.48 -11.22
CA SER A 2 10.91 -19.62 -10.03
C SER A 2 10.99 -18.14 -10.45
N THR A 3 10.11 -17.29 -9.90
CA THR A 3 10.12 -15.83 -10.09
C THR A 3 11.14 -15.15 -9.17
N LEU A 4 11.91 -15.93 -8.41
CA LEU A 4 12.87 -15.46 -7.41
C LEU A 4 14.08 -14.78 -8.08
N ILE A 5 14.31 -13.51 -7.74
CA ILE A 5 15.52 -12.77 -8.08
C ILE A 5 16.62 -13.18 -7.10
N ARG A 6 17.77 -13.56 -7.63
CA ARG A 6 18.97 -13.92 -6.85
C ARG A 6 20.08 -12.94 -7.17
N PRO A 7 20.25 -11.87 -6.34
CA PRO A 7 21.29 -10.90 -6.60
C PRO A 7 22.67 -11.54 -6.50
N GLU A 8 23.54 -11.24 -7.46
CA GLU A 8 24.91 -11.75 -7.46
C GLU A 8 25.65 -11.26 -6.22
N HIS A 9 26.39 -12.16 -5.58
CA HIS A 9 27.18 -11.85 -4.37
C HIS A 9 26.38 -11.31 -3.17
N TYR A 10 25.05 -11.50 -3.14
CA TYR A 10 24.25 -11.05 -2.01
C TYR A 10 24.65 -11.80 -0.73
N HIS A 11 24.76 -11.04 0.34
CA HIS A 11 24.86 -11.54 1.71
C HIS A 11 24.11 -10.58 2.64
N ALA A 12 23.42 -11.13 3.60
CA ALA A 12 22.70 -10.33 4.58
C ALA A 12 23.66 -9.49 5.44
N LEU A 13 23.52 -8.16 5.44
CA LEU A 13 24.40 -7.24 6.18
C LEU A 13 24.25 -7.37 7.69
N LEU A 14 23.13 -7.87 8.18
CA LEU A 14 22.84 -8.17 9.58
C LEU A 14 22.44 -9.64 9.73
N ASP A 15 22.92 -10.29 10.80
CA ASP A 15 22.41 -11.58 11.22
C ASP A 15 20.95 -11.52 11.66
N LYS A 16 20.31 -12.68 11.94
CA LYS A 16 18.89 -12.74 12.29
C LYS A 16 18.57 -11.94 13.57
N VAL A 17 19.38 -12.01 14.59
CA VAL A 17 19.14 -11.33 15.89
C VAL A 17 19.21 -9.81 15.71
N ARG A 18 20.23 -9.32 15.01
CA ARG A 18 20.36 -7.91 14.70
C ARG A 18 19.28 -7.43 13.75
N THR A 19 18.84 -8.26 12.81
CA THR A 19 17.71 -7.97 11.92
C THR A 19 16.42 -7.74 12.71
N GLU A 20 16.09 -8.60 13.67
CA GLU A 20 14.92 -8.43 14.56
C GLU A 20 14.99 -7.13 15.38
N GLN A 21 16.18 -6.79 15.91
CA GLN A 21 16.38 -5.53 16.61
C GLN A 21 16.18 -4.32 15.71
N ALA A 22 16.67 -4.40 14.47
CA ALA A 22 16.53 -3.34 13.47
C ALA A 22 15.08 -3.18 12.99
N ILE A 23 14.34 -4.27 12.79
CA ILE A 23 12.91 -4.24 12.48
C ILE A 23 12.14 -3.47 13.56
N LYS A 24 12.42 -3.77 14.84
CA LYS A 24 11.79 -3.04 15.95
C LYS A 24 12.12 -1.56 15.91
N LEU A 25 13.39 -1.19 15.74
CA LEU A 25 13.83 0.20 15.64
C LEU A 25 13.11 0.95 14.52
N ILE A 26 13.10 0.38 13.31
CA ILE A 26 12.46 0.97 12.14
C ILE A 26 10.96 1.15 12.36
N LYS A 27 10.27 0.10 12.83
CA LYS A 27 8.83 0.14 13.05
C LYS A 27 8.45 1.19 14.09
N ASP A 28 9.13 1.24 15.23
CA ASP A 28 8.84 2.20 16.29
C ASP A 28 9.09 3.65 15.85
N PHE A 29 10.20 3.90 15.19
CA PHE A 29 10.55 5.25 14.74
C PHE A 29 9.67 5.73 13.59
N PHE A 30 9.43 4.90 12.57
CA PHE A 30 8.60 5.27 11.43
C PHE A 30 7.18 5.59 11.84
N GLN A 31 6.52 4.75 12.65
CA GLN A 31 5.14 4.98 13.07
C GLN A 31 4.98 6.27 13.89
N GLN A 32 5.97 6.64 14.71
CA GLN A 32 5.97 7.91 15.44
C GLN A 32 6.08 9.10 14.48
N ASN A 33 7.01 9.03 13.52
CA ASN A 33 7.16 10.08 12.51
C ASN A 33 5.89 10.22 11.65
N LEU A 34 5.36 9.12 11.12
CA LEU A 34 4.14 9.12 10.32
C LEU A 34 2.96 9.71 11.09
N SER A 35 2.75 9.27 12.34
CA SER A 35 1.64 9.75 13.15
C SER A 35 1.77 11.24 13.50
N THR A 36 2.96 11.72 13.74
CA THR A 36 3.24 13.14 14.00
C THR A 36 3.00 13.98 12.74
N GLU A 37 3.58 13.55 11.61
CA GLU A 37 3.45 14.25 10.32
C GLU A 37 1.99 14.40 9.89
N LEU A 38 1.21 13.36 9.97
CA LEU A 38 -0.17 13.33 9.49
C LEU A 38 -1.21 13.56 10.60
N ARG A 39 -0.78 13.81 11.85
CA ARG A 39 -1.65 14.00 13.02
C ARG A 39 -2.60 12.84 13.24
N LEU A 40 -2.05 11.62 13.24
CA LEU A 40 -2.80 10.37 13.36
C LEU A 40 -2.83 9.87 14.80
N ARG A 41 -3.98 9.34 15.21
CA ARG A 41 -4.13 8.60 16.46
C ARG A 41 -4.10 7.10 16.15
N ARG A 42 -3.30 6.33 16.90
CA ARG A 42 -3.35 4.87 16.79
C ARG A 42 -4.69 4.33 17.31
N VAL A 43 -5.28 3.41 16.57
CA VAL A 43 -6.50 2.69 16.96
C VAL A 43 -6.30 1.19 16.80
N THR A 44 -7.10 0.40 17.52
CA THR A 44 -7.16 -1.06 17.35
C THR A 44 -8.04 -1.38 16.14
N ALA A 45 -7.58 -2.27 15.28
CA ALA A 45 -8.31 -2.71 14.10
C ALA A 45 -8.69 -4.18 14.16
N PRO A 46 -9.75 -4.61 13.47
CA PRO A 46 -10.11 -6.01 13.35
C PRO A 46 -9.15 -6.75 12.40
N LEU A 47 -8.87 -8.02 12.72
CA LEU A 47 -8.22 -8.95 11.78
C LEU A 47 -9.23 -9.51 10.75
N PHE A 48 -10.51 -9.55 11.10
CA PHE A 48 -11.58 -10.09 10.26
C PHE A 48 -12.88 -9.28 10.45
N VAL A 49 -13.72 -9.31 9.44
CA VAL A 49 -15.01 -8.62 9.40
C VAL A 49 -16.11 -9.59 8.97
N MET A 50 -17.38 -9.24 9.23
CA MET A 50 -18.49 -10.03 8.73
C MET A 50 -18.58 -9.97 7.21
N GLN A 51 -18.73 -11.11 6.58
CA GLN A 51 -18.90 -11.23 5.13
C GLN A 51 -20.18 -10.53 4.65
N GLY A 52 -20.14 -9.97 3.43
CA GLY A 52 -21.31 -9.36 2.78
C GLY A 52 -21.63 -7.92 3.19
N LEU A 53 -20.84 -7.29 4.05
CA LEU A 53 -21.04 -5.89 4.45
C LEU A 53 -20.40 -4.87 3.49
N GLY A 54 -19.57 -5.32 2.55
CA GLY A 54 -18.80 -4.45 1.66
C GLY A 54 -17.72 -3.65 2.39
N ILE A 55 -17.27 -4.14 3.56
CA ILE A 55 -16.20 -3.51 4.36
C ILE A 55 -14.82 -4.01 3.93
N ASN A 56 -14.71 -5.33 3.68
CA ASN A 56 -13.46 -5.90 3.17
C ASN A 56 -13.17 -5.39 1.76
N ASP A 57 -11.90 -5.45 1.38
CA ASP A 57 -11.45 -5.10 0.03
C ASP A 57 -11.50 -6.36 -0.86
N ASP A 58 -12.00 -6.21 -2.07
CA ASP A 58 -11.98 -7.29 -3.05
C ASP A 58 -10.73 -7.24 -3.94
N LEU A 59 -9.77 -6.36 -3.62
CA LEU A 59 -8.56 -6.12 -4.40
C LEU A 59 -8.88 -5.89 -5.88
N ASN A 60 -8.49 -6.84 -6.75
CA ASN A 60 -8.85 -6.82 -8.18
C ASN A 60 -10.21 -7.49 -8.49
N GLY A 61 -10.86 -8.05 -7.45
CA GLY A 61 -12.18 -8.71 -7.55
C GLY A 61 -12.14 -10.20 -7.92
N ILE A 62 -10.96 -10.81 -7.92
CA ILE A 62 -10.73 -12.22 -8.23
C ILE A 62 -10.10 -12.98 -7.06
N GLU A 63 -9.47 -12.28 -6.12
CA GLU A 63 -8.81 -12.86 -4.96
C GLU A 63 -9.83 -13.40 -3.95
N ARG A 64 -9.57 -14.61 -3.45
CA ARG A 64 -10.44 -15.30 -2.51
C ARG A 64 -10.11 -14.90 -1.07
N PRO A 65 -11.05 -14.34 -0.30
CA PRO A 65 -10.83 -14.08 1.12
C PRO A 65 -10.79 -15.40 1.90
N VAL A 66 -9.94 -15.45 2.93
CA VAL A 66 -9.97 -16.53 3.92
C VAL A 66 -11.20 -16.36 4.79
N THR A 67 -12.13 -17.31 4.73
CA THR A 67 -13.41 -17.23 5.44
C THR A 67 -13.57 -18.35 6.45
N PHE A 68 -14.32 -18.09 7.53
CA PHE A 68 -14.64 -19.08 8.55
C PHE A 68 -16.04 -18.83 9.14
N PRO A 69 -16.75 -19.90 9.61
CA PRO A 69 -18.02 -19.76 10.31
C PRO A 69 -17.81 -19.36 11.77
N ILE A 70 -18.78 -18.62 12.33
CA ILE A 70 -18.79 -18.25 13.75
C ILE A 70 -19.93 -19.00 14.43
N LYS A 71 -19.62 -19.99 15.26
CA LYS A 71 -20.58 -20.88 15.95
C LYS A 71 -21.64 -20.10 16.73
N ASP A 72 -21.22 -19.13 17.55
CA ASP A 72 -22.14 -18.36 18.41
C ASP A 72 -23.06 -17.39 17.64
N LEU A 73 -22.81 -17.21 16.35
CA LEU A 73 -23.65 -16.41 15.44
C LEU A 73 -24.41 -17.26 14.42
N GLY A 74 -24.69 -18.54 14.76
CA GLY A 74 -25.45 -19.44 13.90
C GLY A 74 -24.72 -19.75 12.58
N ASP A 75 -23.41 -19.93 12.66
CA ASP A 75 -22.52 -20.19 11.53
C ASP A 75 -22.45 -19.06 10.48
N ALA A 76 -22.85 -17.84 10.87
CA ALA A 76 -22.58 -16.66 10.03
C ALA A 76 -21.09 -16.55 9.72
N ARG A 77 -20.75 -16.14 8.50
CA ARG A 77 -19.36 -16.16 8.02
C ARG A 77 -18.65 -14.83 8.27
N ALA A 78 -17.44 -14.92 8.77
CA ALA A 78 -16.48 -13.85 8.78
C ALA A 78 -15.38 -14.10 7.73
N GLU A 79 -14.68 -13.05 7.36
CA GLU A 79 -13.54 -13.09 6.43
C GLU A 79 -12.37 -12.28 6.97
N VAL A 80 -11.16 -12.82 6.82
CA VAL A 80 -9.92 -12.10 7.15
C VAL A 80 -9.77 -10.95 6.16
N VAL A 81 -9.39 -9.78 6.65
CA VAL A 81 -9.29 -8.58 5.82
C VAL A 81 -8.18 -8.70 4.77
N HIS A 82 -8.43 -8.13 3.59
CA HIS A 82 -7.40 -7.85 2.58
C HIS A 82 -6.86 -6.42 2.70
N SER A 83 -7.69 -5.50 3.21
CA SER A 83 -7.39 -4.10 3.46
C SER A 83 -8.39 -3.52 4.46
N LEU A 84 -8.02 -2.46 5.16
CA LEU A 84 -8.87 -1.76 6.11
C LEU A 84 -9.36 -0.39 5.59
N ALA A 85 -9.21 -0.08 4.31
CA ALA A 85 -9.53 1.22 3.75
C ALA A 85 -10.97 1.66 4.09
N LYS A 86 -11.95 0.78 3.88
CA LYS A 86 -13.36 1.06 4.15
C LYS A 86 -13.69 1.06 5.64
N TRP A 87 -13.11 0.15 6.40
CA TRP A 87 -13.26 0.09 7.86
C TRP A 87 -12.74 1.37 8.54
N LYS A 88 -11.56 1.85 8.15
CA LYS A 88 -10.98 3.10 8.71
C LYS A 88 -11.90 4.29 8.52
N ARG A 89 -12.53 4.40 7.34
CA ARG A 89 -13.45 5.49 7.06
C ARG A 89 -14.71 5.44 7.92
N LEU A 90 -15.26 4.24 8.20
CA LEU A 90 -16.35 4.05 9.17
C LEU A 90 -15.90 4.48 10.58
N THR A 91 -14.69 4.10 10.98
CA THR A 91 -14.10 4.45 12.28
C THR A 91 -13.87 5.96 12.43
N LEU A 92 -13.45 6.66 11.36
CA LEU A 92 -13.37 8.13 11.38
C LEU A 92 -14.72 8.78 11.70
N ALA A 93 -15.80 8.27 11.11
CA ALA A 93 -17.16 8.76 11.36
C ALA A 93 -17.62 8.44 12.80
N GLU A 94 -17.43 7.21 13.25
CA GLU A 94 -17.80 6.75 14.60
C GLU A 94 -17.09 7.57 15.69
N TYR A 95 -15.78 7.79 15.53
CA TYR A 95 -14.97 8.55 16.49
C TYR A 95 -15.06 10.07 16.29
N LYS A 96 -15.86 10.53 15.33
CA LYS A 96 -16.08 11.96 15.02
C LYS A 96 -14.77 12.73 14.87
N ILE A 97 -13.83 12.14 14.13
CA ILE A 97 -12.52 12.75 13.88
C ILE A 97 -12.72 14.01 13.04
N LYS A 98 -12.05 15.11 13.46
CA LYS A 98 -12.16 16.41 12.78
C LYS A 98 -11.24 16.50 11.55
N PRO A 99 -11.55 17.37 10.58
CA PRO A 99 -10.65 17.64 9.45
C PRO A 99 -9.22 18.01 9.89
N GLY A 100 -8.21 17.50 9.17
CA GLY A 100 -6.80 17.66 9.48
C GLY A 100 -6.25 16.70 10.54
N TYR A 101 -7.07 15.78 11.04
CA TYR A 101 -6.69 14.70 11.96
C TYR A 101 -7.11 13.34 11.38
N GLY A 102 -6.47 12.29 11.85
CA GLY A 102 -6.77 10.94 11.36
C GLY A 102 -6.48 9.86 12.37
N ILE A 103 -6.52 8.64 11.86
CA ILE A 103 -6.20 7.41 12.58
C ILE A 103 -5.16 6.59 11.80
N TYR A 104 -4.41 5.75 12.50
CA TYR A 104 -3.64 4.68 11.89
C TYR A 104 -3.75 3.42 12.74
N THR A 105 -3.47 2.29 12.14
CA THR A 105 -3.46 1.00 12.80
C THR A 105 -2.40 0.09 12.19
N ASP A 106 -2.01 -0.93 12.96
CA ASP A 106 -1.25 -2.06 12.43
C ASP A 106 -2.25 -3.03 11.80
N MET A 107 -2.34 -3.04 10.47
CA MET A 107 -3.15 -3.99 9.73
C MET A 107 -2.36 -5.29 9.51
N ASN A 108 -3.04 -6.40 9.72
CA ASN A 108 -2.56 -7.73 9.34
C ASN A 108 -3.58 -8.35 8.40
N ALA A 109 -3.15 -8.81 7.24
CA ALA A 109 -3.99 -9.39 6.22
C ALA A 109 -3.44 -10.72 5.72
N ILE A 110 -4.32 -11.55 5.16
CA ILE A 110 -3.94 -12.80 4.49
C ILE A 110 -4.44 -12.73 3.06
N ARG A 111 -3.54 -12.88 2.11
CA ARG A 111 -3.81 -12.95 0.67
C ARG A 111 -3.49 -14.35 0.18
N ALA A 112 -4.49 -15.23 0.19
CA ALA A 112 -4.31 -16.65 -0.08
C ALA A 112 -3.92 -16.97 -1.54
N ASP A 113 -4.25 -16.08 -2.46
CA ASP A 113 -3.99 -16.22 -3.91
C ASP A 113 -2.73 -15.44 -4.37
N GLU A 114 -1.91 -14.93 -3.43
CA GLU A 114 -0.70 -14.17 -3.77
C GLU A 114 0.37 -15.06 -4.42
N GLU A 115 0.98 -14.57 -5.48
CA GLU A 115 2.16 -15.20 -6.08
C GLU A 115 3.40 -14.84 -5.28
N LEU A 116 4.05 -15.85 -4.70
CA LEU A 116 5.17 -15.65 -3.80
C LEU A 116 6.47 -15.37 -4.58
N ASP A 117 7.13 -14.27 -4.23
CA ASP A 117 8.43 -13.87 -4.77
C ASP A 117 9.27 -13.13 -3.71
N ASN A 118 10.29 -12.39 -4.12
CA ASN A 118 11.13 -11.60 -3.21
C ASN A 118 10.35 -10.55 -2.39
N LEU A 119 9.23 -10.04 -2.91
CA LEU A 119 8.47 -8.90 -2.36
C LEU A 119 7.10 -9.29 -1.82
N HIS A 120 6.54 -10.44 -2.26
CA HIS A 120 5.18 -10.87 -1.98
C HIS A 120 5.13 -12.09 -1.07
N SER A 121 4.25 -12.03 -0.08
CA SER A 121 3.99 -13.07 0.92
C SER A 121 2.48 -13.24 1.11
N LEU A 122 2.06 -14.40 1.59
CA LEU A 122 0.67 -14.64 2.00
C LEU A 122 0.23 -13.71 3.14
N TYR A 123 1.17 -13.31 3.99
CA TYR A 123 0.95 -12.40 5.10
C TYR A 123 1.36 -10.98 4.71
N VAL A 124 0.45 -10.03 4.89
CA VAL A 124 0.66 -8.60 4.61
C VAL A 124 0.48 -7.79 5.87
N ASP A 125 1.48 -7.00 6.23
CA ASP A 125 1.43 -6.06 7.35
C ASP A 125 1.61 -4.62 6.84
N GLN A 126 0.73 -3.71 7.30
CA GLN A 126 0.78 -2.29 6.90
C GLN A 126 0.57 -1.37 8.09
N TRP A 127 1.21 -0.20 8.08
CA TRP A 127 0.65 0.97 8.75
C TRP A 127 -0.46 1.50 7.86
N ASP A 128 -1.66 1.17 8.23
CA ASP A 128 -2.86 1.52 7.47
C ASP A 128 -3.48 2.77 8.09
N TRP A 129 -3.52 3.88 7.35
CA TRP A 129 -3.87 5.20 7.86
C TRP A 129 -5.00 5.85 7.06
N GLU A 130 -5.73 6.77 7.72
CA GLU A 130 -6.84 7.51 7.12
C GLU A 130 -7.00 8.85 7.83
N MET A 131 -7.11 9.96 7.08
CA MET A 131 -7.24 11.33 7.62
C MET A 131 -8.45 12.03 7.02
N VAL A 132 -9.25 12.71 7.88
CA VAL A 132 -10.38 13.52 7.42
C VAL A 132 -9.87 14.79 6.74
N ILE A 133 -10.48 15.11 5.58
CA ILE A 133 -10.16 16.30 4.79
C ILE A 133 -11.40 17.16 4.57
N THR A 134 -11.18 18.43 4.21
CA THR A 134 -12.26 19.31 3.76
C THR A 134 -12.55 19.14 2.27
N PRO A 135 -13.69 19.63 1.76
CA PRO A 135 -13.97 19.61 0.31
C PRO A 135 -12.90 20.31 -0.52
N GLU A 136 -12.34 21.41 -0.03
CA GLU A 136 -11.29 22.21 -0.70
C GLU A 136 -9.97 21.45 -0.81
N GLN A 137 -9.75 20.45 0.05
CA GLN A 137 -8.56 19.60 0.05
C GLN A 137 -8.67 18.40 -0.92
N ARG A 138 -9.79 18.24 -1.64
CA ARG A 138 -9.91 17.22 -2.69
C ARG A 138 -9.20 17.65 -3.97
N THR A 139 -7.88 17.82 -3.91
CA THR A 139 -7.05 18.32 -5.00
C THR A 139 -5.79 17.48 -5.16
N LEU A 140 -5.25 17.46 -6.37
CA LEU A 140 -3.97 16.81 -6.66
C LEU A 140 -2.83 17.47 -5.87
N SER A 141 -2.88 18.78 -5.69
CA SER A 141 -1.89 19.52 -4.88
C SER A 141 -1.85 19.01 -3.45
N PHE A 142 -3.01 18.78 -2.81
CA PHE A 142 -3.09 18.24 -1.45
C PHE A 142 -2.59 16.79 -1.36
N LEU A 143 -2.89 15.96 -2.37
CA LEU A 143 -2.35 14.61 -2.48
C LEU A 143 -0.82 14.65 -2.53
N LYS A 144 -0.24 15.44 -3.43
CA LYS A 144 1.22 15.59 -3.57
C LYS A 144 1.89 16.07 -2.27
N GLN A 145 1.32 17.04 -1.57
CA GLN A 145 1.81 17.52 -0.26
C GLN A 145 1.80 16.39 0.78
N THR A 146 0.75 15.57 0.80
CA THR A 146 0.66 14.43 1.74
C THR A 146 1.71 13.37 1.43
N VAL A 147 1.94 13.08 0.15
CA VAL A 147 3.01 12.16 -0.30
C VAL A 147 4.39 12.67 0.15
N CYS A 148 4.69 13.96 -0.05
CA CYS A 148 5.96 14.53 0.40
C CYS A 148 6.18 14.38 1.91
N ARG A 149 5.13 14.53 2.73
CA ARG A 149 5.20 14.35 4.19
C ARG A 149 5.50 12.90 4.58
N ILE A 150 4.87 11.93 3.91
CA ILE A 150 5.12 10.50 4.11
C ILE A 150 6.56 10.17 3.68
N TYR A 151 6.98 10.66 2.52
CA TYR A 151 8.33 10.44 2.02
C TYR A 151 9.40 11.02 2.93
N ALA A 152 9.17 12.19 3.51
CA ALA A 152 10.05 12.78 4.51
C ALA A 152 10.17 11.90 5.78
N ALA A 153 9.10 11.22 6.20
CA ALA A 153 9.18 10.25 7.30
C ALA A 153 10.01 9.01 6.92
N ILE A 154 9.92 8.54 5.67
CA ILE A 154 10.76 7.45 5.14
C ILE A 154 12.22 7.85 5.16
N LEU A 155 12.58 9.02 4.64
CA LEU A 155 13.96 9.54 4.61
C LEU A 155 14.56 9.65 6.01
N ARG A 156 13.81 10.18 6.98
CA ARG A 156 14.27 10.25 8.38
C ARG A 156 14.52 8.87 8.97
N THR A 157 13.73 7.88 8.58
CA THR A 157 13.88 6.50 9.05
C THR A 157 15.10 5.84 8.39
N GLU A 158 15.34 6.09 7.10
CA GLU A 158 16.57 5.65 6.43
C GLU A 158 17.80 6.23 7.14
N TYR A 159 17.80 7.54 7.38
CA TYR A 159 18.91 8.21 8.08
C TYR A 159 19.20 7.55 9.45
N LEU A 160 18.17 7.37 10.29
CA LEU A 160 18.35 6.72 11.60
C LEU A 160 18.86 5.28 11.45
N THR A 161 18.39 4.55 10.45
CA THR A 161 18.81 3.16 10.20
C THR A 161 20.28 3.11 9.83
N CYS A 162 20.75 3.96 8.94
CA CYS A 162 22.16 4.04 8.53
C CYS A 162 23.08 4.49 9.66
N GLU A 163 22.67 5.46 10.48
CA GLU A 163 23.42 5.90 11.68
C GLU A 163 23.54 4.79 12.73
N THR A 164 22.47 3.99 12.91
CA THR A 164 22.47 2.90 13.91
C THR A 164 23.20 1.66 13.40
N TYR A 165 23.11 1.39 12.11
CA TYR A 165 23.71 0.23 11.45
C TYR A 165 24.60 0.68 10.29
N PRO A 166 25.88 1.04 10.54
CA PRO A 166 26.78 1.62 9.53
C PRO A 166 27.11 0.72 8.34
N ALA A 167 26.70 -0.56 8.38
CA ALA A 167 26.76 -1.45 7.21
C ALA A 167 25.73 -1.05 6.12
N MET A 168 24.66 -0.35 6.49
CA MET A 168 23.67 0.20 5.57
C MET A 168 24.17 1.50 4.97
N GLN A 169 23.88 1.71 3.69
CA GLN A 169 24.21 2.96 3.00
C GLN A 169 22.93 3.64 2.53
N PRO A 170 22.74 4.95 2.74
CA PRO A 170 21.57 5.65 2.25
C PRO A 170 21.58 5.66 0.72
N PHE A 171 20.42 5.42 0.10
CA PHE A 171 20.27 5.39 -1.36
C PHE A 171 19.01 6.10 -1.86
N LEU A 172 18.09 6.47 -0.95
CA LEU A 172 16.89 7.20 -1.33
C LEU A 172 17.24 8.65 -1.71
N PRO A 173 16.70 9.18 -2.81
CA PRO A 173 16.91 10.56 -3.21
C PRO A 173 16.22 11.52 -2.23
N PRO A 174 16.70 12.79 -2.13
CA PRO A 174 16.15 13.77 -1.19
C PRO A 174 14.70 14.19 -1.52
N GLU A 175 14.26 14.00 -2.77
CA GLU A 175 12.94 14.37 -3.24
C GLU A 175 12.30 13.24 -4.02
N ILE A 176 10.96 13.11 -3.90
CA ILE A 176 10.16 12.17 -4.67
C ILE A 176 9.69 12.84 -5.97
N HIS A 177 9.83 12.14 -7.08
CA HIS A 177 9.36 12.59 -8.40
C HIS A 177 7.87 12.21 -8.60
N PHE A 178 7.08 13.12 -9.19
CA PHE A 178 5.68 12.89 -9.50
C PHE A 178 5.50 12.71 -11.00
N VAL A 179 4.77 11.66 -11.39
CA VAL A 179 4.44 11.38 -12.79
C VAL A 179 3.05 10.76 -12.86
N HIS A 180 2.28 11.10 -13.88
CA HIS A 180 0.99 10.46 -14.11
C HIS A 180 1.16 9.17 -14.93
N SER A 181 0.32 8.15 -14.67
CA SER A 181 0.35 6.87 -15.39
C SER A 181 0.17 7.02 -16.90
N GLU A 182 -0.59 8.04 -17.36
CA GLU A 182 -0.73 8.38 -18.77
C GLU A 182 0.57 8.95 -19.36
N GLU A 183 1.28 9.80 -18.61
CA GLU A 183 2.60 10.31 -19.03
C GLU A 183 3.62 9.18 -19.17
N LEU A 184 3.59 8.20 -18.23
CA LEU A 184 4.44 7.01 -18.33
C LEU A 184 4.13 6.17 -19.56
N LEU A 185 2.86 6.02 -19.93
CA LEU A 185 2.47 5.35 -21.15
C LEU A 185 3.04 6.09 -22.39
N GLN A 186 2.98 7.41 -22.39
CA GLN A 186 3.51 8.21 -23.50
C GLN A 186 5.04 8.18 -23.58
N MET A 187 5.74 8.20 -22.43
CA MET A 187 7.20 8.10 -22.38
C MET A 187 7.71 6.72 -22.81
N TYR A 188 7.00 5.66 -22.44
CA TYR A 188 7.43 4.29 -22.66
C TYR A 188 6.30 3.43 -23.27
N PRO A 189 5.83 3.72 -24.49
CA PRO A 189 4.63 3.09 -25.06
C PRO A 189 4.79 1.58 -25.32
N HIS A 190 6.02 1.09 -25.44
CA HIS A 190 6.30 -0.32 -25.73
C HIS A 190 6.59 -1.17 -24.49
N LEU A 191 6.75 -0.53 -23.32
CA LEU A 191 7.00 -1.23 -22.06
C LEU A 191 5.68 -1.64 -21.40
N THR A 192 5.71 -2.74 -20.67
CA THR A 192 4.63 -3.14 -19.75
C THR A 192 4.55 -2.16 -18.58
N PRO A 193 3.42 -2.11 -17.83
CA PRO A 193 3.34 -1.25 -16.65
C PRO A 193 4.50 -1.43 -15.67
N LYS A 194 4.89 -2.66 -15.35
CA LYS A 194 6.01 -2.93 -14.43
C LYS A 194 7.37 -2.50 -14.98
N GLU A 195 7.62 -2.69 -16.26
CA GLU A 195 8.84 -2.17 -16.92
C GLU A 195 8.85 -0.64 -16.95
N ARG A 196 7.70 0.04 -17.04
CA ARG A 196 7.59 1.51 -16.93
C ARG A 196 7.94 1.98 -15.51
N GLU A 197 7.44 1.27 -14.49
CA GLU A 197 7.80 1.51 -13.09
C GLU A 197 9.30 1.38 -12.87
N ASP A 198 9.90 0.29 -13.37
CA ASP A 198 11.35 0.06 -13.27
C ASP A 198 12.13 1.19 -13.95
N ALA A 199 11.79 1.54 -15.19
CA ALA A 199 12.49 2.58 -15.95
C ALA A 199 12.41 3.96 -15.30
N ILE A 200 11.25 4.35 -14.77
CA ILE A 200 11.09 5.67 -14.14
C ILE A 200 11.74 5.72 -12.76
N CYS A 201 11.65 4.62 -11.98
CA CYS A 201 12.29 4.52 -10.68
C CYS A 201 13.82 4.46 -10.79
N GLU A 202 14.37 3.75 -11.77
CA GLU A 202 15.82 3.76 -12.05
C GLU A 202 16.33 5.16 -12.35
N LYS A 203 15.53 5.95 -13.09
CA LYS A 203 15.89 7.34 -13.46
C LYS A 203 15.86 8.32 -12.30
N TYR A 204 14.86 8.23 -11.42
CA TYR A 204 14.60 9.23 -10.38
C TYR A 204 14.83 8.73 -8.94
N GLY A 205 15.02 7.43 -8.73
CA GLY A 205 15.23 6.81 -7.42
C GLY A 205 13.97 6.62 -6.58
N ALA A 206 13.08 7.63 -6.55
CA ALA A 206 11.78 7.55 -5.87
C ALA A 206 10.72 8.29 -6.67
N VAL A 207 9.56 7.67 -6.85
CA VAL A 207 8.49 8.17 -7.72
C VAL A 207 7.13 7.96 -7.06
N PHE A 208 6.22 8.94 -7.25
CA PHE A 208 4.80 8.76 -7.00
C PHE A 208 4.08 8.71 -8.34
N ILE A 209 3.52 7.55 -8.68
CA ILE A 209 2.76 7.35 -9.92
C ILE A 209 1.29 7.64 -9.63
N ILE A 210 0.76 8.68 -10.29
CA ILE A 210 -0.60 9.19 -10.11
C ILE A 210 -1.57 8.50 -11.08
N GLY A 211 -2.84 8.32 -10.68
CA GLY A 211 -3.91 7.88 -11.57
C GLY A 211 -3.93 6.37 -11.81
N ILE A 212 -3.85 5.59 -10.73
CA ILE A 212 -3.89 4.12 -10.78
C ILE A 212 -5.34 3.64 -10.69
N GLY A 213 -5.78 2.76 -11.61
CA GLY A 213 -7.09 2.10 -11.59
C GLY A 213 -7.96 2.41 -12.81
N GLY A 214 -7.85 3.62 -13.39
CA GLY A 214 -8.55 4.01 -14.62
C GLY A 214 -7.90 3.41 -15.89
N LYS A 215 -8.67 3.40 -16.99
CA LYS A 215 -8.12 3.06 -18.31
C LYS A 215 -7.34 4.23 -18.86
N LEU A 216 -6.16 3.96 -19.39
CA LEU A 216 -5.32 4.91 -20.13
C LEU A 216 -5.77 5.04 -21.59
N SER A 217 -5.11 5.91 -22.35
CA SER A 217 -5.43 6.19 -23.76
C SER A 217 -5.30 4.96 -24.68
N ASP A 218 -4.50 3.95 -24.28
CA ASP A 218 -4.39 2.65 -24.98
C ASP A 218 -5.51 1.66 -24.63
N GLY A 219 -6.48 2.07 -23.79
CA GLY A 219 -7.59 1.25 -23.33
C GLY A 219 -7.26 0.26 -22.21
N LYS A 220 -5.99 0.18 -21.77
CA LYS A 220 -5.54 -0.68 -20.67
C LYS A 220 -5.40 0.12 -19.37
N ARG A 221 -5.36 -0.56 -18.25
CA ARG A 221 -5.00 0.05 -16.95
C ARG A 221 -3.48 -0.04 -16.74
N HIS A 222 -2.94 0.92 -15.99
CA HIS A 222 -1.57 0.78 -15.50
C HIS A 222 -1.51 -0.34 -14.49
N ASP A 223 -2.38 -0.29 -13.46
CA ASP A 223 -2.57 -1.36 -12.49
C ASP A 223 -4.04 -1.42 -12.03
N GLY A 224 -4.43 -2.50 -11.31
CA GLY A 224 -5.76 -2.68 -10.74
C GLY A 224 -6.01 -1.76 -9.54
N ARG A 225 -7.28 -1.39 -9.35
CA ARG A 225 -7.75 -0.72 -8.13
C ARG A 225 -9.25 -0.95 -7.96
N ALA A 226 -9.69 -1.33 -6.76
CA ALA A 226 -11.10 -1.47 -6.49
C ALA A 226 -11.85 -0.14 -6.68
N PRO A 227 -13.15 -0.17 -7.05
CA PRO A 227 -13.89 1.05 -7.39
C PRO A 227 -14.40 1.84 -6.19
N ASP A 228 -14.24 1.36 -4.96
CA ASP A 228 -15.01 1.80 -3.82
C ASP A 228 -14.20 2.40 -2.65
N TYR A 229 -12.94 2.71 -2.86
CA TYR A 229 -12.18 3.48 -1.86
C TYR A 229 -11.32 4.59 -2.47
N ASP A 230 -10.37 4.36 -3.37
CA ASP A 230 -9.58 5.41 -4.00
C ASP A 230 -10.31 6.08 -5.15
N ASP A 231 -10.21 7.42 -5.28
CA ASP A 231 -10.76 8.17 -6.39
C ASP A 231 -9.77 8.21 -7.56
N TRP A 232 -9.95 7.28 -8.49
CA TRP A 232 -9.17 7.20 -9.72
C TRP A 232 -9.92 7.74 -10.95
N SER A 233 -11.05 8.41 -10.77
CA SER A 233 -11.94 8.85 -11.85
C SER A 233 -12.26 10.33 -11.87
N THR A 234 -11.87 11.10 -10.85
CA THR A 234 -12.07 12.55 -10.83
C THR A 234 -10.96 13.23 -11.62
N GLN A 235 -11.36 14.19 -12.48
CA GLN A 235 -10.41 15.03 -13.21
C GLN A 235 -9.69 15.97 -12.24
N ALA A 236 -8.36 15.98 -12.31
CA ALA A 236 -7.51 16.85 -11.53
C ALA A 236 -7.25 18.20 -12.21
N GLU A 237 -6.60 19.12 -11.49
CA GLU A 237 -6.33 20.49 -11.94
C GLU A 237 -5.36 20.55 -13.14
N ASP A 238 -4.53 19.53 -13.30
CA ASP A 238 -3.56 19.39 -14.39
C ASP A 238 -4.15 18.77 -15.69
N GLY A 239 -5.44 18.45 -15.66
CA GLY A 239 -6.15 17.86 -16.78
C GLY A 239 -6.10 16.34 -16.85
N HIS A 240 -5.31 15.66 -16.00
CA HIS A 240 -5.31 14.22 -15.88
C HIS A 240 -6.46 13.72 -14.99
N VAL A 241 -6.65 12.41 -14.92
CA VAL A 241 -7.73 11.78 -14.16
C VAL A 241 -7.15 10.92 -13.03
N GLY A 242 -7.66 11.14 -11.81
CA GLY A 242 -7.27 10.37 -10.63
C GLY A 242 -6.61 11.22 -9.54
N LEU A 243 -7.01 10.93 -8.30
CA LEU A 243 -6.51 11.58 -7.09
C LEU A 243 -5.88 10.53 -6.15
N ASN A 244 -5.25 9.53 -6.72
CA ASN A 244 -4.59 8.43 -6.03
C ASN A 244 -3.27 8.06 -6.71
N GLY A 245 -2.52 7.17 -6.13
CA GLY A 245 -1.29 6.65 -6.71
C GLY A 245 -0.47 5.84 -5.72
N ASP A 246 0.73 5.47 -6.17
CA ASP A 246 1.63 4.59 -5.43
C ASP A 246 3.01 5.23 -5.27
N ILE A 247 3.60 5.10 -4.07
CA ILE A 247 5.00 5.44 -3.80
C ILE A 247 5.86 4.23 -4.18
N LEU A 248 6.70 4.40 -5.18
CA LEU A 248 7.68 3.42 -5.61
C LEU A 248 9.09 3.98 -5.45
N ILE A 249 10.02 3.08 -5.19
CA ILE A 249 11.44 3.39 -5.14
C ILE A 249 12.23 2.46 -6.06
N TRP A 250 13.34 2.93 -6.59
CA TRP A 250 14.35 2.06 -7.15
C TRP A 250 15.07 1.31 -6.05
N TYR A 251 15.07 -0.01 -6.12
CA TYR A 251 15.72 -0.85 -5.11
C TYR A 251 16.97 -1.52 -5.66
N PRO A 252 18.17 -0.99 -5.36
CA PRO A 252 19.42 -1.47 -5.97
C PRO A 252 19.73 -2.94 -5.70
N VAL A 253 19.29 -3.48 -4.54
CA VAL A 253 19.54 -4.87 -4.17
C VAL A 253 18.88 -5.85 -5.15
N LEU A 254 17.66 -5.53 -5.62
CA LEU A 254 16.94 -6.36 -6.57
C LEU A 254 17.02 -5.86 -8.01
N GLY A 255 17.57 -4.67 -8.26
CA GLY A 255 17.64 -4.06 -9.58
C GLY A 255 16.27 -3.80 -10.20
N ARG A 256 15.25 -3.40 -9.38
CA ARG A 256 13.89 -3.13 -9.82
C ARG A 256 13.19 -2.11 -8.91
N SER A 257 12.03 -1.65 -9.35
CA SER A 257 11.14 -0.84 -8.53
C SER A 257 10.47 -1.65 -7.43
N VAL A 258 10.23 -1.01 -6.29
CA VAL A 258 9.49 -1.58 -5.15
C VAL A 258 8.43 -0.58 -4.70
N GLU A 259 7.17 -1.00 -4.70
CA GLU A 259 6.07 -0.24 -4.14
C GLU A 259 6.11 -0.30 -2.62
N LEU A 260 6.18 0.86 -1.98
CA LEU A 260 6.15 0.99 -0.51
C LEU A 260 4.77 1.34 0.03
N SER A 261 3.97 2.07 -0.76
CA SER A 261 2.67 2.56 -0.30
C SER A 261 1.72 2.76 -1.46
N SER A 262 0.47 2.38 -1.26
CA SER A 262 -0.65 2.74 -2.10
C SER A 262 -1.56 3.68 -1.31
N MET A 263 -1.97 4.82 -1.90
CA MET A 263 -2.75 5.84 -1.22
C MET A 263 -3.57 6.70 -2.17
N GLY A 264 -4.59 7.38 -1.63
CA GLY A 264 -5.39 8.29 -2.44
C GLY A 264 -6.38 9.12 -1.62
N ILE A 265 -6.87 10.18 -2.23
CA ILE A 265 -8.09 10.84 -1.81
C ILE A 265 -9.22 9.85 -2.09
N ARG A 266 -10.08 9.63 -1.09
CA ARG A 266 -11.13 8.61 -1.20
C ARG A 266 -12.30 9.12 -2.02
N VAL A 267 -13.02 8.20 -2.65
CA VAL A 267 -14.24 8.52 -3.40
C VAL A 267 -15.23 9.31 -2.55
N ASN A 268 -15.86 10.33 -3.13
CA ASN A 268 -17.12 10.88 -2.64
C ASN A 268 -18.30 10.10 -3.25
N ALA A 269 -19.53 10.50 -2.99
CA ALA A 269 -20.71 9.82 -3.51
C ALA A 269 -20.71 9.75 -5.06
N ASP A 270 -20.38 10.86 -5.73
CA ASP A 270 -20.40 10.95 -7.19
C ASP A 270 -19.29 10.08 -7.82
N ALA A 271 -18.07 10.14 -7.26
CA ALA A 271 -16.96 9.32 -7.73
C ALA A 271 -17.24 7.82 -7.50
N LEU A 272 -17.83 7.46 -6.34
CA LEU A 272 -18.22 6.07 -6.07
C LEU A 272 -19.20 5.54 -7.13
N LEU A 273 -20.29 6.25 -7.37
CA LEU A 273 -21.29 5.82 -8.35
C LEU A 273 -20.70 5.70 -9.75
N ARG A 274 -19.91 6.69 -10.16
CA ARG A 274 -19.21 6.66 -11.45
C ARG A 274 -18.25 5.47 -11.58
N GLN A 275 -17.46 5.18 -10.54
CA GLN A 275 -16.49 4.07 -10.57
C GLN A 275 -17.20 2.70 -10.54
N LEU A 276 -18.30 2.56 -9.79
CA LEU A 276 -19.13 1.35 -9.81
C LEU A 276 -19.75 1.12 -11.18
N GLU A 277 -20.21 2.16 -11.86
CA GLU A 277 -20.74 2.08 -13.22
C GLU A 277 -19.63 1.68 -14.22
N MET A 278 -18.47 2.33 -14.17
CA MET A 278 -17.33 2.02 -15.06
C MET A 278 -16.82 0.59 -14.91
N THR A 279 -17.04 -0.04 -13.75
CA THR A 279 -16.61 -1.41 -13.48
C THR A 279 -17.75 -2.45 -13.54
N GLY A 280 -18.99 -2.02 -13.82
CA GLY A 280 -20.15 -2.91 -13.88
C GLY A 280 -20.58 -3.47 -12.51
N GLN A 281 -20.25 -2.78 -11.41
CA GLN A 281 -20.48 -3.23 -10.04
C GLN A 281 -21.53 -2.39 -9.29
N GLN A 282 -22.53 -1.86 -9.99
CA GLN A 282 -23.57 -0.97 -9.43
C GLN A 282 -24.32 -1.58 -8.24
N SER A 283 -24.50 -2.92 -8.23
CA SER A 283 -25.17 -3.62 -7.12
C SER A 283 -24.47 -3.44 -5.77
N ARG A 284 -23.18 -3.11 -5.74
CA ARG A 284 -22.44 -2.83 -4.49
C ARG A 284 -22.95 -1.60 -3.75
N ALA A 285 -23.64 -0.68 -4.43
CA ALA A 285 -24.26 0.49 -3.81
C ALA A 285 -25.23 0.14 -2.67
N GLU A 286 -25.81 -1.08 -2.70
CA GLU A 286 -26.72 -1.60 -1.69
C GLU A 286 -26.01 -2.19 -0.46
N LEU A 287 -24.71 -2.39 -0.48
CA LEU A 287 -23.95 -2.92 0.66
C LEU A 287 -23.86 -1.86 1.78
N TYR A 288 -23.64 -2.34 3.01
CA TYR A 288 -23.67 -1.47 4.19
C TYR A 288 -22.71 -0.27 4.10
N PHE A 289 -21.43 -0.50 3.78
CA PHE A 289 -20.46 0.58 3.66
C PHE A 289 -20.88 1.63 2.61
N HIS A 290 -21.28 1.17 1.42
CA HIS A 290 -21.65 2.03 0.30
C HIS A 290 -22.86 2.91 0.63
N ARG A 291 -23.90 2.34 1.28
CA ARG A 291 -25.08 3.10 1.74
C ARG A 291 -24.69 4.18 2.77
N GLN A 292 -23.75 3.87 3.70
CA GLN A 292 -23.28 4.89 4.66
C GLN A 292 -22.60 6.06 3.93
N LEU A 293 -21.79 5.77 2.91
CA LEU A 293 -21.13 6.79 2.10
C LEU A 293 -22.14 7.61 1.29
N LEU A 294 -23.02 6.96 0.55
CA LEU A 294 -24.02 7.60 -0.31
C LEU A 294 -25.02 8.44 0.49
N SER A 295 -25.33 8.09 1.74
CA SER A 295 -26.19 8.86 2.62
C SER A 295 -25.47 10.06 3.31
N GLY A 296 -24.20 10.34 2.96
CA GLY A 296 -23.43 11.45 3.51
C GLY A 296 -23.01 11.29 4.98
N LYS A 297 -23.06 10.07 5.52
CA LYS A 297 -22.68 9.80 6.93
C LYS A 297 -21.17 9.64 7.13
N LEU A 298 -20.41 9.41 6.06
CA LEU A 298 -18.97 9.24 6.13
C LEU A 298 -18.22 10.51 5.72
N PRO A 299 -17.14 10.89 6.43
CA PRO A 299 -16.39 12.08 6.09
C PRO A 299 -15.65 11.93 4.75
N LEU A 300 -15.29 13.05 4.13
CA LEU A 300 -14.27 13.09 3.08
C LEU A 300 -12.92 12.78 3.73
N CYS A 301 -12.10 11.98 3.08
CA CYS A 301 -10.82 11.56 3.64
C CYS A 301 -9.78 11.25 2.56
N ILE A 302 -8.54 11.21 2.99
CA ILE A 302 -7.38 10.69 2.27
C ILE A 302 -6.77 9.59 3.12
N GLY A 303 -6.30 8.54 2.50
CA GLY A 303 -5.68 7.44 3.25
C GLY A 303 -4.84 6.53 2.38
N GLY A 304 -4.20 5.56 3.04
CA GLY A 304 -3.32 4.61 2.37
C GLY A 304 -2.82 3.54 3.31
N GLY A 305 -2.07 2.61 2.75
CA GLY A 305 -1.32 1.60 3.48
C GLY A 305 0.16 1.69 3.13
N ILE A 306 1.02 1.61 4.13
CA ILE A 306 2.47 1.56 3.95
C ILE A 306 2.94 0.20 4.44
N GLY A 307 3.55 -0.60 3.55
CA GLY A 307 4.00 -1.95 3.86
C GLY A 307 5.10 -1.95 4.94
N GLN A 308 4.81 -2.52 6.12
CA GLN A 308 5.76 -2.55 7.22
C GLN A 308 6.97 -3.43 6.89
N SER A 309 6.73 -4.66 6.48
CA SER A 309 7.80 -5.60 6.11
C SER A 309 8.57 -5.14 4.88
N ARG A 310 7.90 -4.57 3.88
CA ARG A 310 8.57 -4.00 2.70
C ARG A 310 9.48 -2.83 3.04
N LEU A 311 9.02 -1.90 3.87
CA LEU A 311 9.86 -0.78 4.31
C LEU A 311 11.08 -1.29 5.09
N CYS A 312 10.90 -2.23 6.02
CA CYS A 312 12.02 -2.84 6.74
C CYS A 312 12.99 -3.56 5.79
N MET A 313 12.47 -4.32 4.80
CA MET A 313 13.27 -5.01 3.79
C MET A 313 14.16 -4.03 3.02
N VAL A 314 13.57 -2.95 2.56
CA VAL A 314 14.24 -1.90 1.79
C VAL A 314 15.31 -1.20 2.62
N LEU A 315 14.97 -0.72 3.82
CA LEU A 315 15.91 0.03 4.67
C LEU A 315 17.02 -0.85 5.25
N LEU A 316 16.79 -2.16 5.41
CA LEU A 316 17.80 -3.14 5.84
C LEU A 316 18.52 -3.82 4.67
N GLN A 317 18.26 -3.37 3.44
CA GLN A 317 18.90 -3.84 2.20
C GLN A 317 18.84 -5.36 2.07
N LYS A 318 17.66 -5.94 2.36
CA LYS A 318 17.39 -7.37 2.27
C LYS A 318 16.89 -7.78 0.89
N ALA A 319 17.28 -8.96 0.42
CA ALA A 319 16.88 -9.44 -0.91
C ALA A 319 15.53 -10.15 -0.94
N HIS A 320 14.98 -10.54 0.22
CA HIS A 320 13.71 -11.25 0.29
C HIS A 320 12.88 -10.81 1.51
N VAL A 321 11.57 -10.61 1.32
CA VAL A 321 10.67 -10.22 2.42
C VAL A 321 10.65 -11.23 3.57
N GLY A 322 10.89 -12.50 3.29
CA GLY A 322 11.03 -13.56 4.29
C GLY A 322 12.26 -13.44 5.20
N GLU A 323 13.20 -12.53 4.91
CA GLU A 323 14.26 -12.16 5.85
C GLU A 323 13.77 -11.17 6.93
N ILE A 324 12.56 -10.63 6.75
CA ILE A 324 11.94 -9.63 7.64
C ILE A 324 10.72 -10.18 8.36
N GLN A 325 9.93 -11.02 7.70
CA GLN A 325 8.68 -11.54 8.27
C GLN A 325 8.63 -13.07 8.24
N ALA A 326 8.12 -13.66 9.31
CA ALA A 326 7.77 -15.07 9.34
C ALA A 326 6.52 -15.33 8.50
N SER A 327 6.62 -16.25 7.56
CA SER A 327 5.52 -16.66 6.68
C SER A 327 5.69 -18.11 6.25
N ILE A 328 4.83 -18.58 5.35
CA ILE A 328 4.90 -19.91 4.76
C ILE A 328 5.56 -19.80 3.39
N TRP A 329 6.64 -20.55 3.20
CA TRP A 329 7.40 -20.64 1.96
C TRP A 329 7.52 -22.10 1.55
N SER A 330 7.50 -22.38 0.26
CA SER A 330 7.74 -23.75 -0.23
C SER A 330 9.16 -24.22 0.12
N ASP A 331 9.35 -25.53 0.22
CA ASP A 331 10.68 -26.09 0.49
C ASP A 331 11.69 -25.74 -0.62
N GLU A 332 11.22 -25.66 -1.88
CA GLU A 332 12.00 -25.20 -3.01
C GLU A 332 12.48 -23.75 -2.82
N MET A 333 11.57 -22.82 -2.51
CA MET A 333 11.93 -21.42 -2.27
C MET A 333 12.87 -21.26 -1.08
N ARG A 334 12.67 -22.02 0.02
CA ARG A 334 13.58 -22.03 1.17
C ARG A 334 14.99 -22.48 0.77
N ALA A 335 15.09 -23.56 -0.01
CA ALA A 335 16.39 -24.06 -0.49
C ALA A 335 17.08 -23.06 -1.42
N GLU A 336 16.33 -22.43 -2.32
CA GLU A 336 16.84 -21.42 -3.24
C GLU A 336 17.32 -20.16 -2.49
N CYS A 337 16.54 -19.66 -1.52
CA CYS A 337 16.94 -18.52 -0.69
C CYS A 337 18.20 -18.82 0.12
N GLN A 338 18.28 -20.01 0.72
CA GLN A 338 19.48 -20.43 1.45
C GLN A 338 20.72 -20.48 0.56
N ALA A 339 20.59 -21.04 -0.64
CA ALA A 339 21.69 -21.12 -1.61
C ALA A 339 22.15 -19.74 -2.11
N ALA A 340 21.22 -18.77 -2.15
CA ALA A 340 21.48 -17.38 -2.58
C ALA A 340 21.88 -16.44 -1.43
N GLY A 341 22.13 -16.95 -0.21
CA GLY A 341 22.55 -16.13 0.92
C GLY A 341 21.44 -15.29 1.57
N MET A 342 20.18 -15.66 1.33
CA MET A 342 18.98 -15.00 1.89
C MET A 342 18.44 -15.82 3.11
N PRO A 343 18.81 -15.49 4.36
CA PRO A 343 18.44 -16.25 5.55
C PRO A 343 17.02 -15.95 5.99
N LEU A 344 16.01 -16.67 5.51
CA LEU A 344 14.60 -16.50 5.92
C LEU A 344 14.43 -16.73 7.43
N ILE A 345 13.60 -15.92 8.11
CA ILE A 345 13.26 -16.02 9.53
C ILE A 345 12.09 -16.96 9.78
#